data_035461bcb3803fcc1c3e10a311a96b1d
#
_entry.id   035461bcb3803fcc1c3e10a311a96b1d
#
_cell.length_a   1.000
_cell.length_b   1.000
_cell.length_c   1.000
_cell.angle_alpha   90.00
_cell.angle_beta   90.00
_cell.angle_gamma   90.00
#
_symmetry.space_group_name_H-M   'P 1'
#
loop_
_entity.id
_entity.type
_entity.pdbx_description
1 polymer ?
#
loop_
_entity_poly.entity_id
_entity_poly.type
_entity_poly.pdbx_seq_one_letter_code
_entity_poly.pdbx_strand_id
1 'polypeptide(L)'
;HNRIDFEDVLLGMLGMLEAEKRVLDQVRAQYSVFVVDEYQDVSPVQQKLLEMWVGPREDIVVVGDASQTIYTFAGASSSYLLDFPNRYPGAHVIKLETNYRSGEHIVTAANHVMAGRPGALTLVSSNRDATPLRRHVALDDAAEARYVAGTAAELIASGVSPDDIAVLMRFGAQSLLLENALRDQGVSHRVQGAAAFFDEPHVKRAVMEIRGAAVAGVQGELLPVVQDILFGLGLGAEAPEHQGAERARYEDLVALQELAAQAAPGVTLLEFSTMLQRRMETGDNPSVGAVTLSTVHAAKGQEWPVVFMIGLAEGQFPISYAKTEDAIDEERRLFYVGITRARERLFLSYAQKNREGQQPREPSRFLRALGEGAEKP
;
A
#
# COMPACT_ATOMS: atom_id res chain seq x y z
N HIS A 1 1.40 29.14 13.37
CA HIS A 1 2.37 28.06 13.31
C HIS A 1 3.30 28.30 12.11
N ASN A 2 4.59 28.61 12.35
CA ASN A 2 5.62 28.77 11.31
C ASN A 2 6.10 27.37 10.84
N ARG A 3 5.22 26.57 10.27
CA ARG A 3 5.55 25.30 9.63
C ARG A 3 4.98 25.33 8.22
N ILE A 4 5.80 24.93 7.27
CA ILE A 4 5.48 24.80 5.84
C ILE A 4 5.54 23.31 5.54
N ASP A 5 4.51 22.76 4.92
CA ASP A 5 4.51 21.41 4.39
C ASP A 5 4.93 21.38 2.91
N PHE A 6 5.00 20.19 2.32
CA PHE A 6 5.40 20.04 0.92
C PHE A 6 4.40 20.67 -0.06
N GLU A 7 3.11 20.63 0.25
CA GLU A 7 2.07 21.26 -0.60
C GLU A 7 2.17 22.78 -0.55
N ASP A 8 2.44 23.35 0.63
CA ASP A 8 2.68 24.78 0.78
C ASP A 8 3.86 25.25 -0.08
N VAL A 9 4.94 24.44 -0.18
CA VAL A 9 6.09 24.76 -1.05
C VAL A 9 5.67 24.78 -2.52
N LEU A 10 4.89 23.79 -2.97
CA LEU A 10 4.42 23.73 -4.36
C LEU A 10 3.46 24.89 -4.68
N LEU A 11 2.52 25.19 -3.78
CA LEU A 11 1.58 26.30 -3.93
C LEU A 11 2.30 27.65 -3.89
N GLY A 12 3.28 27.81 -2.98
CA GLY A 12 4.12 29.00 -2.91
C GLY A 12 4.93 29.23 -4.19
N MET A 13 5.51 28.16 -4.74
CA MET A 13 6.22 28.20 -6.02
C MET A 13 5.26 28.60 -7.15
N LEU A 14 4.09 27.96 -7.22
CA LEU A 14 3.08 28.27 -8.24
C LEU A 14 2.67 29.73 -8.18
N GLY A 15 2.30 30.24 -7.00
CA GLY A 15 1.95 31.65 -6.81
C GLY A 15 3.06 32.61 -7.18
N MET A 16 4.32 32.29 -6.87
CA MET A 16 5.47 33.09 -7.26
C MET A 16 5.65 33.15 -8.79
N LEU A 17 5.52 31.98 -9.47
CA LEU A 17 5.66 31.92 -10.92
C LEU A 17 4.50 32.64 -11.66
N GLU A 18 3.30 32.66 -11.09
CA GLU A 18 2.15 33.39 -11.61
C GLU A 18 2.31 34.90 -11.44
N ALA A 19 2.86 35.33 -10.29
CA ALA A 19 3.01 36.76 -9.97
C ALA A 19 4.25 37.40 -10.62
N GLU A 20 5.36 36.63 -10.71
CA GLU A 20 6.67 37.15 -11.09
C GLU A 20 7.13 36.59 -12.44
N LYS A 21 6.70 37.24 -13.54
CA LYS A 21 7.06 36.84 -14.90
C LYS A 21 8.57 36.67 -15.11
N ARG A 22 9.39 37.51 -14.48
CA ARG A 22 10.85 37.43 -14.56
C ARG A 22 11.40 36.08 -14.04
N VAL A 23 10.82 35.60 -12.93
CA VAL A 23 11.22 34.33 -12.35
C VAL A 23 10.83 33.17 -13.28
N LEU A 24 9.61 33.22 -13.82
CA LEU A 24 9.14 32.26 -14.80
C LEU A 24 10.05 32.19 -16.05
N ASP A 25 10.39 33.33 -16.59
CA ASP A 25 11.27 33.46 -17.77
C ASP A 25 12.68 32.91 -17.45
N GLN A 26 13.21 33.14 -16.24
CA GLN A 26 14.47 32.55 -15.79
C GLN A 26 14.42 31.01 -15.74
N VAL A 27 13.36 30.43 -15.12
CA VAL A 27 13.18 28.98 -15.05
C VAL A 27 13.09 28.39 -16.46
N ARG A 28 12.31 29.02 -17.36
CA ARG A 28 12.17 28.57 -18.74
C ARG A 28 13.48 28.68 -19.56
N ALA A 29 14.31 29.64 -19.25
CA ALA A 29 15.62 29.80 -19.89
C ALA A 29 16.63 28.75 -19.39
N GLN A 30 16.49 28.33 -18.11
CA GLN A 30 17.40 27.37 -17.50
C GLN A 30 17.10 25.92 -17.92
N TYR A 31 15.79 25.55 -18.01
CA TYR A 31 15.37 24.19 -18.32
C TYR A 31 14.68 24.15 -19.68
N SER A 32 15.29 23.45 -20.64
CA SER A 32 14.77 23.39 -22.01
C SER A 32 14.01 22.09 -22.31
N VAL A 33 14.33 21.00 -21.63
CA VAL A 33 13.70 19.68 -21.81
C VAL A 33 13.25 19.15 -20.45
N PHE A 34 12.09 18.52 -20.42
CA PHE A 34 11.54 17.89 -19.22
C PHE A 34 11.37 16.40 -19.45
N VAL A 35 11.83 15.59 -18.48
CA VAL A 35 11.54 14.16 -18.40
C VAL A 35 10.85 13.93 -17.07
N VAL A 36 9.61 13.44 -17.11
CA VAL A 36 8.77 13.22 -15.94
C VAL A 36 8.50 11.73 -15.81
N ASP A 37 8.99 11.13 -14.75
CA ASP A 37 8.71 9.75 -14.39
C ASP A 37 7.51 9.65 -13.44
N GLU A 38 6.89 8.46 -13.34
CA GLU A 38 5.71 8.20 -12.51
C GLU A 38 4.55 9.20 -12.79
N TYR A 39 4.38 9.58 -14.04
CA TYR A 39 3.45 10.66 -14.41
C TYR A 39 1.99 10.36 -14.06
N GLN A 40 1.61 9.11 -13.84
CA GLN A 40 0.29 8.71 -13.35
C GLN A 40 0.02 9.15 -11.89
N ASP A 41 1.06 9.52 -11.14
CA ASP A 41 0.93 9.96 -9.74
C ASP A 41 0.95 11.49 -9.57
N VAL A 42 0.96 12.24 -10.66
CA VAL A 42 1.00 13.70 -10.63
C VAL A 42 -0.31 14.27 -10.11
N SER A 43 -0.21 15.15 -9.10
CA SER A 43 -1.34 15.92 -8.56
C SER A 43 -1.68 17.15 -9.46
N PRO A 44 -2.89 17.75 -9.33
CA PRO A 44 -3.25 18.94 -10.08
C PRO A 44 -2.28 20.11 -9.91
N VAL A 45 -1.73 20.31 -8.70
CA VAL A 45 -0.76 21.37 -8.41
C VAL A 45 0.56 21.11 -9.11
N GLN A 46 1.05 19.86 -9.06
CA GLN A 46 2.27 19.43 -9.77
C GLN A 46 2.09 19.56 -11.29
N GLN A 47 0.94 19.15 -11.81
CA GLN A 47 0.61 19.31 -13.22
C GLN A 47 0.63 20.79 -13.66
N LYS A 48 0.02 21.67 -12.89
CA LYS A 48 -0.02 23.10 -13.18
C LYS A 48 1.40 23.70 -13.16
N LEU A 49 2.21 23.29 -12.19
CA LEU A 49 3.60 23.72 -12.08
C LEU A 49 4.42 23.28 -13.30
N LEU A 50 4.26 22.02 -13.72
CA LEU A 50 4.91 21.47 -14.91
C LEU A 50 4.50 22.26 -16.18
N GLU A 51 3.21 22.55 -16.35
CA GLU A 51 2.69 23.33 -17.46
C GLU A 51 3.30 24.75 -17.52
N MET A 52 3.47 25.37 -16.36
CA MET A 52 4.12 26.68 -16.28
C MET A 52 5.60 26.61 -16.68
N TRP A 53 6.31 25.60 -16.27
CA TRP A 53 7.72 25.39 -16.61
C TRP A 53 7.91 25.08 -18.10
N VAL A 54 7.13 24.16 -18.63
CA VAL A 54 7.18 23.78 -20.06
C VAL A 54 6.77 24.99 -20.94
N GLY A 55 5.71 25.71 -20.55
CA GLY A 55 5.17 26.82 -21.31
C GLY A 55 4.69 26.41 -22.71
N PRO A 56 4.99 27.18 -23.75
CA PRO A 56 4.54 26.86 -25.12
C PRO A 56 5.42 25.82 -25.84
N ARG A 57 6.36 25.19 -25.13
CA ARG A 57 7.27 24.19 -25.72
C ARG A 57 6.64 22.81 -25.71
N GLU A 58 7.17 21.93 -26.55
CA GLU A 58 6.77 20.52 -26.66
C GLU A 58 7.92 19.56 -26.30
N ASP A 59 9.02 20.11 -25.74
CA ASP A 59 10.21 19.34 -25.35
C ASP A 59 9.98 18.65 -23.99
N ILE A 60 9.03 17.73 -23.97
CA ILE A 60 8.63 16.99 -22.79
C ILE A 60 8.48 15.50 -23.09
N VAL A 61 9.01 14.67 -22.21
CA VAL A 61 8.82 13.22 -22.18
C VAL A 61 8.16 12.85 -20.85
N VAL A 62 7.10 12.06 -20.91
CA VAL A 62 6.46 11.54 -19.71
C VAL A 62 6.51 10.02 -19.73
N VAL A 63 6.78 9.41 -18.59
CA VAL A 63 6.79 7.96 -18.40
C VAL A 63 5.82 7.63 -17.26
N GLY A 64 5.03 6.58 -17.43
CA GLY A 64 4.09 6.16 -16.40
C GLY A 64 3.29 4.93 -16.78
N ASP A 65 2.63 4.36 -15.79
CA ASP A 65 1.71 3.23 -15.92
C ASP A 65 0.41 3.56 -15.19
N ALA A 66 -0.68 3.78 -15.96
CA ALA A 66 -1.99 4.06 -15.40
C ALA A 66 -2.51 2.97 -14.44
N SER A 67 -2.05 1.73 -14.63
CA SER A 67 -2.36 0.60 -13.75
C SER A 67 -1.69 0.69 -12.37
N GLN A 68 -0.73 1.59 -12.19
CA GLN A 68 -0.02 1.82 -10.92
C GLN A 68 -0.43 3.12 -10.20
N THR A 69 -1.52 3.77 -10.61
CA THR A 69 -2.08 4.94 -9.91
C THR A 69 -2.76 4.49 -8.63
N ILE A 70 -2.07 4.60 -7.50
CA ILE A 70 -2.52 4.15 -6.17
C ILE A 70 -2.49 5.26 -5.11
N TYR A 71 -2.25 6.51 -5.51
CA TYR A 71 -2.21 7.68 -4.63
C TYR A 71 -3.32 8.69 -4.96
N THR A 72 -4.50 8.20 -5.38
CA THR A 72 -5.64 9.07 -5.70
C THR A 72 -6.14 9.83 -4.46
N PHE A 73 -6.00 9.25 -3.27
CA PHE A 73 -6.25 9.92 -2.00
C PHE A 73 -5.36 11.15 -1.76
N ALA A 74 -4.17 11.20 -2.37
CA ALA A 74 -3.25 12.35 -2.36
C ALA A 74 -3.44 13.25 -3.60
N GLY A 75 -4.52 13.07 -4.37
CA GLY A 75 -4.84 13.87 -5.54
C GLY A 75 -4.19 13.41 -6.84
N ALA A 76 -3.50 12.27 -6.87
CA ALA A 76 -2.95 11.72 -8.10
C ALA A 76 -4.05 11.34 -9.09
N SER A 77 -3.78 11.53 -10.40
CA SER A 77 -4.72 11.19 -11.45
C SER A 77 -4.04 10.62 -12.69
N SER A 78 -4.39 9.39 -13.04
CA SER A 78 -3.94 8.79 -14.30
C SER A 78 -4.46 9.51 -15.55
N SER A 79 -5.46 10.38 -15.41
CA SER A 79 -6.02 11.13 -16.54
C SER A 79 -4.98 11.99 -17.25
N TYR A 80 -4.03 12.57 -16.52
CA TYR A 80 -2.95 13.36 -17.12
C TYR A 80 -2.09 12.52 -18.07
N LEU A 81 -1.78 11.27 -17.71
CA LEU A 81 -1.05 10.34 -18.57
C LEU A 81 -1.88 9.89 -19.76
N LEU A 82 -3.15 9.52 -19.52
CA LEU A 82 -4.04 9.01 -20.56
C LEU A 82 -4.43 10.08 -21.58
N ASP A 83 -4.61 11.31 -21.13
CA ASP A 83 -4.95 12.47 -21.97
C ASP A 83 -3.73 13.18 -22.58
N PHE A 84 -2.52 12.70 -22.29
CA PHE A 84 -1.29 13.35 -22.77
C PHE A 84 -1.24 13.53 -24.29
N PRO A 85 -1.63 12.51 -25.13
CA PRO A 85 -1.66 12.68 -26.59
C PRO A 85 -2.68 13.72 -27.07
N ASN A 86 -3.78 13.92 -26.34
CA ASN A 86 -4.76 14.96 -26.66
C ASN A 86 -4.24 16.35 -26.35
N ARG A 87 -3.46 16.47 -25.29
CA ARG A 87 -2.84 17.72 -24.85
C ARG A 87 -1.64 18.11 -25.73
N TYR A 88 -0.89 17.12 -26.19
CA TYR A 88 0.26 17.25 -27.08
C TYR A 88 0.04 16.41 -28.35
N PRO A 89 -0.67 16.98 -29.37
CA PRO A 89 -1.06 16.20 -30.56
C PRO A 89 0.12 15.65 -31.38
N GLY A 90 1.33 16.21 -31.19
CA GLY A 90 2.57 15.72 -31.79
C GLY A 90 3.27 14.61 -31.02
N ALA A 91 2.75 14.20 -29.87
CA ALA A 91 3.41 13.22 -29.01
C ALA A 91 3.42 11.82 -29.62
N HIS A 92 4.59 11.16 -29.55
CA HIS A 92 4.73 9.77 -29.91
C HIS A 92 4.50 8.90 -28.66
N VAL A 93 3.49 8.03 -28.72
CA VAL A 93 3.19 7.08 -27.64
C VAL A 93 3.94 5.78 -27.90
N ILE A 94 4.85 5.43 -26.99
CA ILE A 94 5.58 4.16 -27.01
C ILE A 94 5.07 3.29 -25.90
N LYS A 95 4.56 2.09 -26.21
CA LYS A 95 4.10 1.11 -25.24
C LYS A 95 5.22 0.14 -24.91
N LEU A 96 5.62 0.07 -23.64
CA LEU A 96 6.61 -0.89 -23.15
C LEU A 96 5.87 -2.11 -22.60
N GLU A 97 5.58 -3.08 -23.47
CA GLU A 97 4.80 -4.26 -23.13
C GLU A 97 5.65 -5.46 -22.71
N THR A 98 6.97 -5.41 -22.91
CA THR A 98 7.88 -6.46 -22.47
C THR A 98 8.22 -6.28 -20.99
N ASN A 99 7.84 -7.26 -20.16
CA ASN A 99 8.16 -7.31 -18.74
C ASN A 99 9.42 -8.17 -18.53
N TYR A 100 10.47 -7.56 -17.97
CA TYR A 100 11.76 -8.21 -17.70
C TYR A 100 11.89 -8.66 -16.23
N ARG A 101 10.94 -8.28 -15.36
CA ARG A 101 10.99 -8.52 -13.93
C ARG A 101 10.44 -9.87 -13.54
N SER A 102 9.20 -10.12 -13.90
CA SER A 102 8.36 -11.18 -13.31
C SER A 102 8.22 -12.37 -14.25
N GLY A 103 8.12 -13.57 -13.66
CA GLY A 103 7.82 -14.81 -14.39
C GLY A 103 6.46 -14.78 -15.11
N GLU A 104 6.27 -15.68 -16.08
CA GLU A 104 5.12 -15.69 -16.99
C GLU A 104 3.77 -15.75 -16.26
N HIS A 105 3.65 -16.61 -15.23
CA HIS A 105 2.39 -16.74 -14.47
C HIS A 105 2.01 -15.47 -13.71
N ILE A 106 3.00 -14.73 -13.19
CA ILE A 106 2.78 -13.46 -12.49
C ILE A 106 2.29 -12.41 -13.49
N VAL A 107 2.94 -12.31 -14.67
CA VAL A 107 2.54 -11.37 -15.72
C VAL A 107 1.15 -11.69 -16.26
N THR A 108 0.83 -12.97 -16.44
CA THR A 108 -0.51 -13.43 -16.85
C THR A 108 -1.57 -13.02 -15.82
N ALA A 109 -1.29 -13.21 -14.53
CA ALA A 109 -2.17 -12.79 -13.45
C ALA A 109 -2.38 -11.26 -13.46
N ALA A 110 -1.30 -10.49 -13.63
CA ALA A 110 -1.36 -9.03 -13.71
C ALA A 110 -2.24 -8.56 -14.88
N ASN A 111 -2.08 -9.17 -16.06
CA ASN A 111 -2.92 -8.89 -17.23
C ASN A 111 -4.40 -9.19 -16.96
N HIS A 112 -4.73 -10.31 -16.32
CA HIS A 112 -6.11 -10.67 -15.98
C HIS A 112 -6.74 -9.67 -15.02
N VAL A 113 -6.01 -9.23 -14.01
CA VAL A 113 -6.50 -8.24 -13.03
C VAL A 113 -6.88 -6.92 -13.69
N MET A 114 -6.06 -6.47 -14.64
CA MET A 114 -6.23 -5.17 -15.31
C MET A 114 -6.99 -5.24 -16.64
N ALA A 115 -7.42 -6.42 -17.06
CA ALA A 115 -8.11 -6.59 -18.36
C ALA A 115 -9.30 -5.63 -18.52
N GLY A 116 -9.33 -4.91 -19.64
CA GLY A 116 -10.40 -3.97 -19.99
C GLY A 116 -10.40 -2.66 -19.19
N ARG A 117 -9.37 -2.38 -18.39
CA ARG A 117 -9.28 -1.11 -17.65
C ARG A 117 -8.60 -0.03 -18.52
N PRO A 118 -8.97 1.25 -18.33
CA PRO A 118 -8.37 2.34 -19.09
C PRO A 118 -6.84 2.37 -18.91
N GLY A 119 -6.12 2.42 -20.03
CA GLY A 119 -4.65 2.47 -20.04
C GLY A 119 -3.93 1.16 -19.69
N ALA A 120 -4.67 0.07 -19.43
CA ALA A 120 -4.06 -1.22 -19.15
C ALA A 120 -3.31 -1.75 -20.41
N LEU A 121 -2.07 -2.20 -20.18
CA LEU A 121 -1.25 -2.85 -21.21
C LEU A 121 -1.40 -4.37 -21.09
N THR A 122 -1.19 -5.07 -22.21
CA THR A 122 -1.03 -6.53 -22.21
C THR A 122 0.46 -6.83 -22.17
N LEU A 123 0.96 -7.12 -20.97
CA LEU A 123 2.37 -7.36 -20.75
C LEU A 123 2.77 -8.77 -21.22
N VAL A 124 3.99 -8.89 -21.75
CA VAL A 124 4.59 -10.17 -22.14
C VAL A 124 5.86 -10.37 -21.32
N SER A 125 5.95 -11.48 -20.58
CA SER A 125 7.15 -11.78 -19.83
C SER A 125 8.30 -12.19 -20.77
N SER A 126 9.47 -11.62 -20.56
CA SER A 126 10.73 -12.11 -21.13
C SER A 126 11.37 -13.17 -20.23
N ASN A 127 10.96 -13.26 -18.98
CA ASN A 127 11.39 -14.28 -18.03
C ASN A 127 10.55 -15.55 -18.25
N ARG A 128 11.21 -16.65 -18.66
CA ARG A 128 10.55 -17.94 -18.92
C ARG A 128 10.34 -18.77 -17.66
N ASP A 129 10.55 -18.21 -16.48
CA ASP A 129 10.19 -18.89 -15.23
C ASP A 129 8.67 -19.08 -15.22
N ALA A 130 8.29 -20.35 -15.26
CA ALA A 130 6.90 -20.80 -15.26
C ALA A 130 6.46 -21.32 -13.88
N THR A 131 7.08 -20.85 -12.79
CA THR A 131 6.69 -21.24 -11.44
C THR A 131 5.23 -20.83 -11.18
N PRO A 132 4.31 -21.80 -10.92
CA PRO A 132 2.90 -21.49 -10.73
C PRO A 132 2.65 -20.60 -9.52
N LEU A 133 1.60 -19.79 -9.59
CA LEU A 133 1.10 -19.07 -8.43
C LEU A 133 0.56 -20.05 -7.40
N ARG A 134 0.90 -19.84 -6.14
CA ARG A 134 0.36 -20.65 -5.04
C ARG A 134 -0.76 -19.90 -4.34
N ARG A 135 -1.91 -20.59 -4.17
CA ARG A 135 -3.05 -20.07 -3.40
C ARG A 135 -3.22 -20.88 -2.14
N HIS A 136 -3.47 -20.20 -1.04
CA HIS A 136 -3.74 -20.84 0.24
C HIS A 136 -4.99 -20.27 0.88
N VAL A 137 -5.81 -21.15 1.44
CA VAL A 137 -7.03 -20.82 2.17
C VAL A 137 -6.82 -21.25 3.61
N ALA A 138 -6.71 -20.26 4.50
CA ALA A 138 -6.54 -20.51 5.91
C ALA A 138 -7.91 -20.54 6.64
N LEU A 139 -7.96 -21.22 7.77
CA LEU A 139 -9.17 -21.26 8.60
C LEU A 139 -9.47 -19.89 9.20
N ASP A 140 -8.45 -19.22 9.72
CA ASP A 140 -8.49 -17.92 10.36
C ASP A 140 -7.19 -17.13 10.13
N ASP A 141 -7.17 -15.85 10.54
CA ASP A 141 -6.01 -14.96 10.37
C ASP A 141 -4.75 -15.52 11.05
N ALA A 142 -4.87 -16.20 12.18
CA ALA A 142 -3.73 -16.79 12.86
C ALA A 142 -3.18 -18.02 12.12
N ALA A 143 -4.05 -18.81 11.50
CA ALA A 143 -3.66 -19.92 10.64
C ALA A 143 -2.98 -19.41 9.36
N GLU A 144 -3.47 -18.30 8.78
CA GLU A 144 -2.84 -17.63 7.63
C GLU A 144 -1.41 -17.19 7.98
N ALA A 145 -1.24 -16.50 9.11
CA ALA A 145 0.06 -16.04 9.56
C ALA A 145 1.05 -17.20 9.81
N ARG A 146 0.57 -18.31 10.43
CA ARG A 146 1.39 -19.52 10.63
C ARG A 146 1.81 -20.17 9.30
N TYR A 147 0.90 -20.25 8.33
CA TYR A 147 1.22 -20.75 6.99
C TYR A 147 2.32 -19.92 6.32
N VAL A 148 2.18 -18.60 6.34
CA VAL A 148 3.18 -17.70 5.75
C VAL A 148 4.53 -17.86 6.44
N ALA A 149 4.55 -17.83 7.78
CA ALA A 149 5.79 -17.98 8.55
C ALA A 149 6.46 -19.35 8.34
N GLY A 150 5.69 -20.44 8.33
CA GLY A 150 6.20 -21.78 8.07
C GLY A 150 6.78 -21.91 6.66
N THR A 151 6.05 -21.42 5.65
CA THR A 151 6.52 -21.45 4.25
C THR A 151 7.77 -20.57 4.08
N ALA A 152 7.83 -19.40 4.72
CA ALA A 152 9.03 -18.55 4.69
C ALA A 152 10.23 -19.27 5.33
N ALA A 153 10.04 -19.93 6.48
CA ALA A 153 11.08 -20.71 7.13
C ALA A 153 11.58 -21.88 6.26
N GLU A 154 10.68 -22.60 5.57
CA GLU A 154 11.04 -23.66 4.62
C GLU A 154 11.85 -23.10 3.44
N LEU A 155 11.46 -21.97 2.87
CA LEU A 155 12.19 -21.30 1.79
C LEU A 155 13.60 -20.89 2.25
N ILE A 156 13.73 -20.33 3.44
CA ILE A 156 15.02 -19.93 4.02
C ILE A 156 15.88 -21.18 4.25
N ALA A 157 15.32 -22.24 4.79
CA ALA A 157 16.02 -23.51 4.98
C ALA A 157 16.48 -24.13 3.64
N SER A 158 15.78 -23.85 2.53
CA SER A 158 16.16 -24.27 1.18
C SER A 158 17.19 -23.36 0.50
N GLY A 159 17.65 -22.30 1.18
CA GLY A 159 18.70 -21.39 0.70
C GLY A 159 18.22 -20.04 0.14
N VAL A 160 16.93 -19.71 0.25
CA VAL A 160 16.42 -18.38 -0.10
C VAL A 160 16.86 -17.39 0.98
N SER A 161 17.43 -16.25 0.57
CA SER A 161 17.79 -15.20 1.53
C SER A 161 16.53 -14.61 2.16
N PRO A 162 16.48 -14.37 3.49
CA PRO A 162 15.37 -13.66 4.11
C PRO A 162 15.08 -12.29 3.49
N ASP A 163 16.10 -11.57 3.02
CA ASP A 163 15.94 -10.28 2.34
C ASP A 163 15.23 -10.39 0.97
N ASP A 164 15.19 -11.59 0.39
CA ASP A 164 14.50 -11.88 -0.87
C ASP A 164 13.01 -12.18 -0.68
N ILE A 165 12.53 -12.18 0.55
CA ILE A 165 11.14 -12.50 0.91
C ILE A 165 10.42 -11.26 1.42
N ALA A 166 9.27 -10.95 0.83
CA ALA A 166 8.35 -9.95 1.34
C ALA A 166 6.96 -10.51 1.60
N VAL A 167 6.31 -10.02 2.66
CA VAL A 167 4.90 -10.25 2.95
C VAL A 167 4.17 -8.93 2.81
N LEU A 168 3.28 -8.86 1.85
CA LEU A 168 2.53 -7.66 1.51
C LEU A 168 1.10 -7.75 2.04
N MET A 169 0.65 -6.70 2.68
CA MET A 169 -0.66 -6.61 3.31
C MET A 169 -1.36 -5.32 2.95
N ARG A 170 -2.69 -5.30 3.08
CA ARG A 170 -3.48 -4.07 2.83
C ARG A 170 -3.35 -3.06 3.97
N PHE A 171 -3.28 -3.55 5.22
CA PHE A 171 -3.21 -2.73 6.43
C PHE A 171 -1.98 -3.09 7.26
N GLY A 172 -1.28 -2.10 7.79
CA GLY A 172 -0.15 -2.30 8.68
C GLY A 172 -0.48 -3.11 9.94
N ALA A 173 -1.73 -3.04 10.42
CA ALA A 173 -2.21 -3.82 11.55
C ALA A 173 -2.07 -5.35 11.38
N GLN A 174 -2.14 -5.85 10.13
CA GLN A 174 -2.00 -7.28 9.85
C GLN A 174 -0.59 -7.82 10.17
N SER A 175 0.42 -6.95 10.31
CA SER A 175 1.79 -7.37 10.64
C SER A 175 1.91 -8.05 12.00
N LEU A 176 1.05 -7.70 12.99
CA LEU A 176 1.18 -8.21 14.36
C LEU A 176 1.14 -9.74 14.45
N LEU A 177 0.19 -10.36 13.74
CA LEU A 177 0.08 -11.83 13.73
C LEU A 177 1.26 -12.47 12.99
N LEU A 178 1.72 -11.84 11.90
CA LEU A 178 2.89 -12.29 11.15
C LEU A 178 4.18 -12.17 11.97
N GLU A 179 4.38 -11.05 12.66
CA GLU A 179 5.55 -10.84 13.52
C GLU A 179 5.66 -11.91 14.60
N ASN A 180 4.53 -12.26 15.24
CA ASN A 180 4.48 -13.33 16.22
C ASN A 180 4.77 -14.70 15.58
N ALA A 181 4.12 -15.00 14.46
CA ALA A 181 4.31 -16.29 13.78
C ALA A 181 5.74 -16.47 13.23
N LEU A 182 6.36 -15.42 12.68
CA LEU A 182 7.75 -15.45 12.22
C LEU A 182 8.72 -15.62 13.39
N ARG A 183 8.46 -14.92 14.50
CA ARG A 183 9.26 -15.08 15.74
C ARG A 183 9.20 -16.50 16.27
N ASP A 184 8.02 -17.13 16.28
CA ASP A 184 7.82 -18.51 16.73
C ASP A 184 8.58 -19.50 15.83
N GLN A 185 8.81 -19.17 14.55
CA GLN A 185 9.63 -19.92 13.61
C GLN A 185 11.12 -19.56 13.64
N GLY A 186 11.54 -18.61 14.49
CA GLY A 186 12.92 -18.11 14.54
C GLY A 186 13.34 -17.31 13.31
N VAL A 187 12.38 -16.78 12.54
CA VAL A 187 12.64 -16.01 11.32
C VAL A 187 12.73 -14.52 11.65
N SER A 188 13.89 -13.93 11.33
CA SER A 188 14.09 -12.47 11.45
C SER A 188 13.20 -11.72 10.45
N HIS A 189 12.59 -10.65 10.90
CA HIS A 189 11.70 -9.83 10.07
C HIS A 189 11.87 -8.34 10.39
N ARG A 190 11.47 -7.49 9.44
CA ARG A 190 11.37 -6.03 9.59
C ARG A 190 10.02 -5.56 9.07
N VAL A 191 9.41 -4.57 9.74
CA VAL A 191 8.15 -3.95 9.32
C VAL A 191 8.47 -2.63 8.62
N GLN A 192 8.22 -2.57 7.32
CA GLN A 192 8.47 -1.37 6.53
C GLN A 192 7.29 -0.41 6.62
N GLY A 193 7.59 0.87 6.86
CA GLY A 193 6.57 1.92 6.98
C GLY A 193 5.95 2.03 8.39
N ALA A 194 6.30 1.16 9.33
CA ALA A 194 5.80 1.26 10.71
C ALA A 194 6.23 2.58 11.37
N ALA A 195 7.45 3.03 11.14
CA ALA A 195 7.92 4.32 11.65
C ALA A 195 7.10 5.49 11.10
N ALA A 196 6.83 5.52 9.79
CA ALA A 196 6.02 6.57 9.16
C ALA A 196 4.59 6.61 9.72
N PHE A 197 3.94 5.45 9.91
CA PHE A 197 2.61 5.37 10.51
C PHE A 197 2.58 5.94 11.93
N PHE A 198 3.52 5.53 12.78
CA PHE A 198 3.58 6.02 14.15
C PHE A 198 4.10 7.47 14.26
N ASP A 199 4.68 8.02 13.20
CA ASP A 199 5.11 9.42 13.14
C ASP A 199 3.97 10.39 12.82
N GLU A 200 2.86 9.90 12.27
CA GLU A 200 1.68 10.70 11.97
C GLU A 200 1.13 11.38 13.24
N PRO A 201 0.87 12.71 13.22
CA PRO A 201 0.47 13.47 14.40
C PRO A 201 -0.81 12.94 15.07
N HIS A 202 -1.76 12.46 14.28
CA HIS A 202 -3.03 11.92 14.80
C HIS A 202 -2.86 10.52 15.38
N VAL A 203 -1.93 9.70 14.85
CA VAL A 203 -1.57 8.39 15.42
C VAL A 203 -0.83 8.58 16.75
N LYS A 204 0.16 9.49 16.79
CA LYS A 204 0.84 9.86 18.04
C LYS A 204 -0.14 10.30 19.12
N ARG A 205 -1.11 11.14 18.75
CA ARG A 205 -2.16 11.59 19.67
C ARG A 205 -3.00 10.41 20.16
N ALA A 206 -3.44 9.53 19.28
CA ALA A 206 -4.23 8.35 19.66
C ALA A 206 -3.46 7.43 20.62
N VAL A 207 -2.18 7.16 20.34
CA VAL A 207 -1.34 6.35 21.23
C VAL A 207 -1.16 7.03 22.61
N MET A 208 -1.02 8.37 22.65
CA MET A 208 -0.95 9.09 23.92
C MET A 208 -2.25 9.04 24.72
N GLU A 209 -3.42 9.14 24.09
CA GLU A 209 -4.73 9.02 24.75
C GLU A 209 -4.96 7.59 25.28
N ILE A 210 -4.62 6.56 24.49
CA ILE A 210 -4.67 5.15 24.92
C ILE A 210 -3.77 4.94 26.15
N ARG A 211 -2.56 5.50 26.12
CA ARG A 211 -1.65 5.44 27.27
C ARG A 211 -2.19 6.18 28.49
N GLY A 212 -2.76 7.38 28.28
CA GLY A 212 -3.38 8.16 29.35
C GLY A 212 -4.49 7.38 30.03
N ALA A 213 -5.36 6.74 29.27
CA ALA A 213 -6.44 5.89 29.80
C ALA A 213 -5.88 4.66 30.55
N ALA A 214 -4.83 4.03 30.04
CA ALA A 214 -4.16 2.91 30.71
C ALA A 214 -3.55 3.31 32.06
N VAL A 215 -2.87 4.45 32.12
CA VAL A 215 -2.28 5.00 33.38
C VAL A 215 -3.37 5.45 34.35
N ALA A 216 -4.49 5.99 33.86
CA ALA A 216 -5.65 6.35 34.66
C ALA A 216 -6.41 5.13 35.21
N GLY A 217 -6.03 3.92 34.82
CA GLY A 217 -6.62 2.67 35.29
C GLY A 217 -8.02 2.40 34.72
N VAL A 218 -8.31 2.87 33.52
CA VAL A 218 -9.57 2.57 32.83
C VAL A 218 -9.73 1.05 32.69
N GLN A 219 -10.83 0.52 33.19
CA GLN A 219 -11.16 -0.90 33.18
C GLN A 219 -12.12 -1.22 32.03
N GLY A 220 -12.00 -2.40 31.47
CA GLY A 220 -12.87 -2.90 30.38
C GLY A 220 -12.14 -3.84 29.46
N GLU A 221 -12.87 -4.39 28.50
CA GLU A 221 -12.26 -5.17 27.42
C GLU A 221 -11.45 -4.23 26.50
N LEU A 222 -10.32 -4.71 26.01
CA LEU A 222 -9.36 -3.89 25.25
C LEU A 222 -10.02 -3.19 24.06
N LEU A 223 -10.68 -3.95 23.18
CA LEU A 223 -11.22 -3.41 21.94
C LEU A 223 -12.31 -2.33 22.17
N PRO A 224 -13.35 -2.53 23.00
CA PRO A 224 -14.31 -1.49 23.31
C PRO A 224 -13.69 -0.22 23.87
N VAL A 225 -12.75 -0.33 24.81
CA VAL A 225 -12.08 0.84 25.39
C VAL A 225 -11.27 1.60 24.35
N VAL A 226 -10.54 0.90 23.48
CA VAL A 226 -9.78 1.53 22.40
C VAL A 226 -10.73 2.18 21.39
N GLN A 227 -11.83 1.53 21.03
CA GLN A 227 -12.87 2.09 20.15
C GLN A 227 -13.40 3.41 20.69
N ASP A 228 -13.79 3.46 21.96
CA ASP A 228 -14.32 4.68 22.59
C ASP A 228 -13.31 5.83 22.53
N ILE A 229 -12.03 5.55 22.76
CA ILE A 229 -10.96 6.55 22.64
C ILE A 229 -10.84 7.05 21.21
N LEU A 230 -10.84 6.15 20.23
CA LEU A 230 -10.69 6.49 18.81
C LEU A 230 -11.90 7.25 18.27
N PHE A 231 -13.13 6.92 18.73
CA PHE A 231 -14.33 7.71 18.44
C PHE A 231 -14.21 9.14 18.97
N GLY A 232 -13.68 9.31 20.18
CA GLY A 232 -13.38 10.63 20.75
C GLY A 232 -12.35 11.44 19.94
N LEU A 233 -11.54 10.77 19.16
CA LEU A 233 -10.53 11.37 18.26
C LEU A 233 -11.03 11.56 16.83
N GLY A 234 -12.29 11.22 16.54
CA GLY A 234 -12.94 11.44 15.24
C GLY A 234 -13.01 10.22 14.33
N LEU A 235 -12.83 9.01 14.87
CA LEU A 235 -13.19 7.80 14.15
C LEU A 235 -14.73 7.73 14.05
N GLY A 236 -15.30 8.05 12.89
CA GLY A 236 -16.72 7.95 12.64
C GLY A 236 -17.18 6.50 12.39
N ALA A 237 -18.48 6.25 12.49
CA ALA A 237 -19.08 4.96 12.13
C ALA A 237 -18.98 4.67 10.62
N GLU A 238 -18.89 5.71 9.81
CA GLU A 238 -18.74 5.63 8.36
C GLU A 238 -17.48 6.36 7.92
N ALA A 239 -16.82 5.81 6.89
CA ALA A 239 -15.65 6.45 6.31
C ALA A 239 -16.04 7.75 5.57
N PRO A 240 -15.20 8.81 5.59
CA PRO A 240 -15.43 10.02 4.82
C PRO A 240 -15.64 9.71 3.32
N GLU A 241 -16.62 10.35 2.69
CA GLU A 241 -16.97 10.12 1.29
C GLU A 241 -15.86 10.58 0.33
N HIS A 242 -15.15 11.65 0.69
CA HIS A 242 -14.10 12.24 -0.14
C HIS A 242 -12.73 11.68 0.21
N GLN A 243 -11.92 11.45 -0.82
CA GLN A 243 -10.49 11.13 -0.71
C GLN A 243 -9.74 12.36 -0.17
N GLY A 244 -8.67 12.14 0.60
CA GLY A 244 -7.84 13.21 1.13
C GLY A 244 -7.38 12.97 2.57
N ALA A 245 -6.87 14.02 3.22
CA ALA A 245 -6.29 13.94 4.56
C ALA A 245 -7.25 13.39 5.63
N GLU A 246 -8.55 13.70 5.53
CA GLU A 246 -9.57 13.15 6.44
C GLU A 246 -9.71 11.63 6.28
N ARG A 247 -9.69 11.16 5.02
CA ARG A 247 -9.77 9.75 4.71
C ARG A 247 -8.54 9.00 5.21
N ALA A 248 -7.34 9.52 4.95
CA ALA A 248 -6.08 8.93 5.44
C ALA A 248 -6.08 8.84 6.98
N ARG A 249 -6.50 9.91 7.65
CA ARG A 249 -6.65 9.91 9.10
C ARG A 249 -7.64 8.85 9.59
N TYR A 250 -8.77 8.70 8.93
CA TYR A 250 -9.76 7.67 9.26
C TYR A 250 -9.15 6.27 9.14
N GLU A 251 -8.44 5.99 8.05
CA GLU A 251 -7.78 4.70 7.79
C GLU A 251 -6.72 4.38 8.85
N ASP A 252 -5.94 5.37 9.28
CA ASP A 252 -4.95 5.20 10.34
C ASP A 252 -5.60 4.91 11.70
N LEU A 253 -6.72 5.55 12.04
CA LEU A 253 -7.47 5.25 13.27
C LEU A 253 -8.11 3.85 13.20
N VAL A 254 -8.63 3.45 12.03
CA VAL A 254 -9.10 2.06 11.80
C VAL A 254 -7.95 1.08 11.99
N ALA A 255 -6.75 1.38 11.50
CA ALA A 255 -5.59 0.51 11.69
C ALA A 255 -5.23 0.33 13.18
N LEU A 256 -5.33 1.37 14.01
CA LEU A 256 -5.17 1.24 15.46
C LEU A 256 -6.26 0.39 16.12
N GLN A 257 -7.51 0.52 15.68
CA GLN A 257 -8.62 -0.32 16.13
C GLN A 257 -8.38 -1.80 15.78
N GLU A 258 -7.93 -2.07 14.56
CA GLU A 258 -7.60 -3.43 14.10
C GLU A 258 -6.42 -4.03 14.91
N LEU A 259 -5.42 -3.23 15.26
CA LEU A 259 -4.34 -3.65 16.16
C LEU A 259 -4.89 -4.11 17.53
N ALA A 260 -5.86 -3.39 18.08
CA ALA A 260 -6.51 -3.78 19.33
C ALA A 260 -7.35 -5.06 19.17
N ALA A 261 -8.08 -5.20 18.04
CA ALA A 261 -8.88 -6.38 17.73
C ALA A 261 -8.01 -7.64 17.53
N GLN A 262 -6.78 -7.48 17.04
CA GLN A 262 -5.84 -8.56 16.81
C GLN A 262 -4.99 -8.92 18.05
N ALA A 263 -5.09 -8.16 19.14
CA ALA A 263 -4.37 -8.46 20.37
C ALA A 263 -4.79 -9.83 20.95
N ALA A 264 -3.88 -10.49 21.67
CA ALA A 264 -4.19 -11.78 22.30
C ALA A 264 -5.33 -11.64 23.31
N PRO A 265 -6.19 -12.66 23.47
CA PRO A 265 -7.19 -12.65 24.53
C PRO A 265 -6.56 -12.39 25.90
N GLY A 266 -7.16 -11.45 26.66
CA GLY A 266 -6.68 -11.09 27.99
C GLY A 266 -5.57 -10.02 28.04
N VAL A 267 -5.12 -9.50 26.89
CA VAL A 267 -4.21 -8.35 26.86
C VAL A 267 -4.89 -7.14 27.46
N THR A 268 -4.26 -6.56 28.48
CA THR A 268 -4.74 -5.35 29.16
C THR A 268 -4.44 -4.09 28.35
N LEU A 269 -5.16 -3.00 28.61
CA LEU A 269 -4.92 -1.70 27.99
C LEU A 269 -3.49 -1.21 28.25
N LEU A 270 -2.90 -1.51 29.40
CA LEU A 270 -1.51 -1.14 29.76
C LEU A 270 -0.49 -1.91 28.90
N GLU A 271 -0.67 -3.22 28.74
CA GLU A 271 0.20 -4.04 27.90
C GLU A 271 0.10 -3.62 26.43
N PHE A 272 -1.11 -3.34 25.95
CA PHE A 272 -1.34 -2.82 24.60
C PHE A 272 -0.67 -1.47 24.39
N SER A 273 -0.84 -0.53 25.32
CA SER A 273 -0.20 0.79 25.24
C SER A 273 1.33 0.69 25.23
N THR A 274 1.90 -0.24 26.02
CA THR A 274 3.33 -0.51 26.08
C THR A 274 3.84 -1.09 24.75
N MET A 275 3.05 -1.99 24.14
CA MET A 275 3.36 -2.54 22.81
C MET A 275 3.39 -1.43 21.75
N LEU A 276 2.38 -0.53 21.72
CA LEU A 276 2.35 0.59 20.78
C LEU A 276 3.57 1.52 20.96
N GLN A 277 3.95 1.83 22.21
CA GLN A 277 5.12 2.65 22.48
C GLN A 277 6.41 2.00 21.99
N ARG A 278 6.59 0.70 22.24
CA ARG A 278 7.76 -0.05 21.77
C ARG A 278 7.87 0.02 20.24
N ARG A 279 6.75 -0.07 19.51
CA ARG A 279 6.73 0.09 18.05
C ARG A 279 7.12 1.49 17.57
N MET A 280 6.72 2.53 18.32
CA MET A 280 7.16 3.90 18.05
C MET A 280 8.66 4.11 18.27
N GLU A 281 9.24 3.45 19.26
CA GLU A 281 10.66 3.60 19.63
C GLU A 281 11.59 2.75 18.76
N THR A 282 11.13 1.57 18.32
CA THR A 282 11.96 0.64 17.55
C THR A 282 12.07 0.98 16.08
N GLY A 283 11.53 2.13 15.65
CA GLY A 283 11.51 2.57 14.25
C GLY A 283 12.57 1.86 13.42
N ASP A 284 12.15 1.19 12.37
CA ASP A 284 12.86 0.31 11.44
C ASP A 284 14.40 0.25 11.62
N ASN A 285 14.87 -0.65 12.48
CA ASN A 285 16.28 -1.00 12.45
C ASN A 285 16.52 -1.87 11.21
N PRO A 286 17.38 -1.46 10.27
CA PRO A 286 17.73 -2.27 9.12
C PRO A 286 18.45 -3.55 9.59
N SER A 287 17.69 -4.59 9.89
CA SER A 287 18.27 -5.90 10.17
C SER A 287 18.63 -6.53 8.82
N VAL A 288 19.94 -6.72 8.61
CA VAL A 288 20.45 -7.50 7.47
C VAL A 288 19.99 -8.95 7.64
N GLY A 289 19.45 -9.54 6.59
CA GLY A 289 18.94 -10.92 6.62
C GLY A 289 17.56 -11.06 7.24
N ALA A 290 16.59 -10.22 6.89
CA ALA A 290 15.23 -10.23 7.45
C ALA A 290 14.14 -10.22 6.38
N VAL A 291 13.06 -10.99 6.63
CA VAL A 291 11.82 -10.94 5.84
C VAL A 291 11.17 -9.57 5.95
N THR A 292 10.79 -8.98 4.84
CA THR A 292 10.14 -7.66 4.81
C THR A 292 8.62 -7.82 4.98
N LEU A 293 8.04 -7.19 6.00
CA LEU A 293 6.61 -7.01 6.16
C LEU A 293 6.26 -5.60 5.72
N SER A 294 5.38 -5.43 4.73
CA SER A 294 5.06 -4.12 4.18
C SER A 294 3.60 -4.02 3.78
N THR A 295 3.05 -2.80 3.82
CA THR A 295 1.79 -2.56 3.10
C THR A 295 2.06 -2.52 1.59
N VAL A 296 1.05 -2.87 0.79
CA VAL A 296 1.20 -2.81 -0.68
C VAL A 296 1.52 -1.39 -1.15
N HIS A 297 0.99 -0.35 -0.48
CA HIS A 297 1.32 1.04 -0.80
C HIS A 297 2.81 1.35 -0.59
N ALA A 298 3.36 0.95 0.55
CA ALA A 298 4.77 1.19 0.86
C ALA A 298 5.72 0.32 0.02
N ALA A 299 5.23 -0.77 -0.57
CA ALA A 299 5.97 -1.65 -1.46
C ALA A 299 6.07 -1.11 -2.91
N LYS A 300 5.37 -0.02 -3.26
CA LYS A 300 5.49 0.58 -4.60
C LYS A 300 6.95 0.98 -4.89
N GLY A 301 7.42 0.67 -6.09
CA GLY A 301 8.82 0.91 -6.49
C GLY A 301 9.82 -0.16 -6.04
N GLN A 302 9.40 -1.09 -5.18
CA GLN A 302 10.25 -2.19 -4.72
C GLN A 302 9.91 -3.51 -5.45
N GLU A 303 10.77 -4.52 -5.29
CA GLU A 303 10.54 -5.85 -5.87
C GLU A 303 11.35 -6.92 -5.10
N TRP A 304 10.80 -8.13 -5.03
CA TRP A 304 11.42 -9.26 -4.35
C TRP A 304 11.30 -10.55 -5.17
N PRO A 305 12.25 -11.46 -5.07
CA PRO A 305 12.12 -12.80 -5.66
C PRO A 305 10.88 -13.54 -5.19
N VAL A 306 10.55 -13.44 -3.90
CA VAL A 306 9.42 -14.13 -3.28
C VAL A 306 8.49 -13.13 -2.60
N VAL A 307 7.22 -13.14 -2.98
CA VAL A 307 6.19 -12.28 -2.38
C VAL A 307 5.03 -13.12 -1.89
N PHE A 308 4.63 -12.87 -0.66
CA PHE A 308 3.35 -13.30 -0.10
C PHE A 308 2.40 -12.11 -0.09
N MET A 309 1.17 -12.28 -0.59
CA MET A 309 0.08 -11.33 -0.39
C MET A 309 -0.99 -11.98 0.47
N ILE A 310 -1.31 -11.36 1.58
CA ILE A 310 -2.21 -11.90 2.61
C ILE A 310 -3.50 -11.09 2.74
N GLY A 311 -4.48 -11.67 3.43
CA GLY A 311 -5.75 -11.00 3.73
C GLY A 311 -6.58 -10.74 2.48
N LEU A 312 -6.49 -11.60 1.47
CA LEU A 312 -7.17 -11.43 0.18
C LEU A 312 -8.63 -11.88 0.26
N ALA A 313 -9.38 -11.24 1.15
CA ALA A 313 -10.81 -11.47 1.38
C ALA A 313 -11.63 -10.20 1.13
N GLU A 314 -12.89 -10.35 0.72
CA GLU A 314 -13.84 -9.24 0.63
C GLU A 314 -13.95 -8.51 1.97
N GLY A 315 -13.88 -7.20 1.92
CA GLY A 315 -13.86 -6.34 3.11
C GLY A 315 -12.48 -6.07 3.69
N GLN A 316 -11.47 -6.87 3.33
CA GLN A 316 -10.07 -6.62 3.65
C GLN A 316 -9.27 -6.16 2.43
N PHE A 317 -9.40 -6.86 1.30
CA PHE A 317 -8.80 -6.49 0.04
C PHE A 317 -9.68 -6.99 -1.13
N PRO A 318 -10.58 -6.16 -1.71
CA PRO A 318 -10.80 -4.74 -1.44
C PRO A 318 -11.36 -4.46 -0.04
N ILE A 319 -11.05 -3.25 0.45
CA ILE A 319 -11.55 -2.78 1.75
C ILE A 319 -13.06 -2.59 1.75
N SER A 320 -13.70 -2.75 2.91
CA SER A 320 -15.17 -2.79 3.04
C SER A 320 -15.89 -1.52 2.60
N TYR A 321 -15.21 -0.38 2.64
CA TYR A 321 -15.76 0.91 2.23
C TYR A 321 -15.45 1.29 0.77
N ALA A 322 -14.69 0.50 0.02
CA ALA A 322 -14.56 0.66 -1.43
C ALA A 322 -15.85 0.19 -2.12
N LYS A 323 -16.87 1.06 -2.17
CA LYS A 323 -18.21 0.72 -2.67
C LYS A 323 -18.47 1.25 -4.08
N THR A 324 -17.81 2.35 -4.48
CA THR A 324 -17.93 2.90 -5.83
C THR A 324 -17.05 2.15 -6.81
N GLU A 325 -17.38 2.21 -8.10
CA GLU A 325 -16.57 1.58 -9.15
C GLU A 325 -15.15 2.12 -9.15
N ASP A 326 -14.97 3.43 -9.01
CA ASP A 326 -13.66 4.08 -8.95
C ASP A 326 -12.84 3.60 -7.74
N ALA A 327 -13.46 3.47 -6.56
CA ALA A 327 -12.79 2.97 -5.36
C ALA A 327 -12.38 1.49 -5.50
N ILE A 328 -13.23 0.67 -6.13
CA ILE A 328 -12.88 -0.73 -6.44
C ILE A 328 -11.76 -0.81 -7.47
N ASP A 329 -11.73 0.08 -8.46
CA ASP A 329 -10.65 0.13 -9.44
C ASP A 329 -9.34 0.63 -8.84
N GLU A 330 -9.37 1.50 -7.84
CA GLU A 330 -8.19 1.86 -7.06
C GLU A 330 -7.63 0.65 -6.28
N GLU A 331 -8.48 -0.09 -5.56
CA GLU A 331 -8.09 -1.33 -4.90
C GLU A 331 -7.58 -2.39 -5.90
N ARG A 332 -8.15 -2.43 -7.11
CA ARG A 332 -7.68 -3.30 -8.19
C ARG A 332 -6.25 -2.93 -8.63
N ARG A 333 -5.97 -1.64 -8.84
CA ARG A 333 -4.63 -1.15 -9.15
C ARG A 333 -3.64 -1.45 -8.00
N LEU A 334 -4.10 -1.30 -6.76
CA LEU A 334 -3.29 -1.67 -5.60
C LEU A 334 -2.97 -3.18 -5.60
N PHE A 335 -3.96 -4.03 -5.88
CA PHE A 335 -3.74 -5.47 -6.02
C PHE A 335 -2.75 -5.79 -7.15
N TYR A 336 -2.90 -5.14 -8.31
CA TYR A 336 -1.96 -5.24 -9.43
C TYR A 336 -0.54 -4.83 -9.03
N VAL A 337 -0.38 -3.70 -8.31
CA VAL A 337 0.92 -3.29 -7.77
C VAL A 337 1.51 -4.39 -6.89
N GLY A 338 0.72 -4.95 -5.97
CA GLY A 338 1.19 -6.01 -5.07
C GLY A 338 1.71 -7.25 -5.80
N ILE A 339 0.94 -7.80 -6.74
CA ILE A 339 1.36 -9.01 -7.47
C ILE A 339 2.58 -8.74 -8.37
N THR A 340 2.70 -7.54 -8.92
CA THR A 340 3.86 -7.15 -9.76
C THR A 340 5.12 -6.82 -8.97
N ARG A 341 5.10 -6.92 -7.63
CA ARG A 341 6.32 -6.86 -6.80
C ARG A 341 7.09 -8.17 -6.80
N ALA A 342 6.43 -9.28 -7.16
CA ALA A 342 7.06 -10.58 -7.24
C ALA A 342 7.87 -10.74 -8.54
N ARG A 343 9.08 -11.28 -8.42
CA ARG A 343 9.94 -11.61 -9.56
C ARG A 343 9.78 -13.07 -9.98
N GLU A 344 9.77 -13.99 -9.01
CA GLU A 344 9.85 -15.43 -9.25
C GLU A 344 8.66 -16.20 -8.68
N ARG A 345 8.33 -15.95 -7.39
CA ARG A 345 7.32 -16.73 -6.66
C ARG A 345 6.29 -15.80 -6.03
N LEU A 346 5.02 -16.11 -6.25
CA LEU A 346 3.91 -15.36 -5.69
C LEU A 346 2.96 -16.32 -4.94
N PHE A 347 2.78 -16.03 -3.66
CA PHE A 347 1.85 -16.71 -2.77
C PHE A 347 0.69 -15.79 -2.45
N LEU A 348 -0.53 -16.25 -2.64
CA LEU A 348 -1.75 -15.50 -2.40
C LEU A 348 -2.59 -16.22 -1.36
N SER A 349 -2.96 -15.55 -0.27
CA SER A 349 -3.73 -16.21 0.79
C SER A 349 -4.86 -15.36 1.32
N TYR A 350 -5.85 -16.02 1.89
CA TYR A 350 -6.90 -15.40 2.69
C TYR A 350 -7.38 -16.32 3.79
N ALA A 351 -7.91 -15.73 4.86
CA ALA A 351 -8.55 -16.43 5.96
C ALA A 351 -10.07 -16.48 5.77
N GLN A 352 -10.68 -17.67 5.95
CA GLN A 352 -12.14 -17.88 5.85
C GLN A 352 -12.94 -17.20 6.96
N LYS A 353 -12.30 -16.89 8.08
CA LYS A 353 -12.92 -16.28 9.25
C LYS A 353 -11.95 -15.29 9.89
N ASN A 354 -12.49 -14.33 10.67
CA ASN A 354 -11.67 -13.56 11.57
C ASN A 354 -11.15 -14.45 12.73
N ARG A 355 -10.19 -13.95 13.51
CA ARG A 355 -9.58 -14.69 14.63
C ARG A 355 -10.61 -15.20 15.65
N GLU A 356 -11.69 -14.48 15.86
CA GLU A 356 -12.76 -14.85 16.79
C GLU A 356 -13.71 -15.93 16.23
N GLY A 357 -13.52 -16.32 14.95
CA GLY A 357 -14.34 -17.33 14.30
C GLY A 357 -15.79 -16.90 14.03
N GLN A 358 -16.13 -15.64 14.30
CA GLN A 358 -17.51 -15.15 14.34
C GLN A 358 -18.01 -14.66 12.98
N GLN A 359 -17.12 -14.22 12.08
CA GLN A 359 -17.51 -13.69 10.77
C GLN A 359 -16.87 -14.46 9.63
N PRO A 360 -17.69 -15.15 8.80
CA PRO A 360 -17.19 -15.79 7.59
C PRO A 360 -16.76 -14.71 6.58
N ARG A 361 -15.68 -14.98 5.85
CA ARG A 361 -15.15 -14.12 4.78
C ARG A 361 -15.20 -14.84 3.46
N GLU A 362 -15.59 -14.11 2.43
CA GLU A 362 -15.52 -14.55 1.04
C GLU A 362 -14.13 -14.21 0.45
N PRO A 363 -13.60 -15.05 -0.45
CA PRO A 363 -12.37 -14.70 -1.16
C PRO A 363 -12.53 -13.41 -1.95
N SER A 364 -11.49 -12.61 -1.98
CA SER A 364 -11.42 -11.38 -2.77
C SER A 364 -11.89 -11.59 -4.21
N ARG A 365 -12.68 -10.67 -4.73
CA ARG A 365 -13.07 -10.65 -6.16
C ARG A 365 -11.86 -10.61 -7.09
N PHE A 366 -10.73 -10.08 -6.63
CA PHE A 366 -9.50 -10.04 -7.42
C PHE A 366 -8.84 -11.42 -7.54
N LEU A 367 -8.95 -12.29 -6.53
CA LEU A 367 -8.54 -13.68 -6.65
C LEU A 367 -9.37 -14.44 -7.68
N ARG A 368 -10.68 -14.15 -7.75
CA ARG A 368 -11.56 -14.78 -8.75
C ARG A 368 -11.19 -14.34 -10.17
N ALA A 369 -10.74 -13.09 -10.36
CA ALA A 369 -10.31 -12.56 -11.65
C ALA A 369 -9.05 -13.25 -12.21
N LEU A 370 -8.24 -13.90 -11.35
CA LEU A 370 -7.03 -14.61 -11.79
C LEU A 370 -7.30 -15.94 -12.51
N GLY A 371 -8.55 -16.40 -12.60
CA GLY A 371 -8.91 -17.70 -13.21
C GLY A 371 -8.52 -18.91 -12.36
N GLU A 372 -8.84 -20.11 -12.86
CA GLU A 372 -8.59 -21.39 -12.12
C GLU A 372 -7.15 -21.92 -12.27
N GLY A 373 -6.25 -21.21 -12.94
CA GLY A 373 -4.90 -21.64 -13.28
C GLY A 373 -3.87 -21.73 -12.13
N ALA A 374 -4.29 -21.56 -10.87
CA ALA A 374 -3.41 -21.74 -9.72
C ALA A 374 -3.69 -23.10 -9.06
N GLU A 375 -2.65 -23.90 -8.87
CA GLU A 375 -2.74 -25.18 -8.16
C GLU A 375 -3.46 -24.97 -6.82
N LYS A 376 -4.50 -25.77 -6.57
CA LYS A 376 -5.04 -25.96 -5.23
C LYS A 376 -4.02 -26.76 -4.43
N PRO A 377 -3.88 -26.49 -3.11
CA PRO A 377 -2.95 -27.21 -2.25
C PRO A 377 -3.17 -28.71 -2.23
#